data_f5183516ba6a3a8fe2969b8040a41ace
#
_entry.id   f5183516ba6a3a8fe2969b8040a41ace
#
_cell.length_a   1.000
_cell.length_b   1.000
_cell.length_c   1.000
_cell.angle_alpha   90.00
_cell.angle_beta   90.00
_cell.angle_gamma   90.00
#
_symmetry.space_group_name_H-M   'P 1'
#
loop_
_entity.id
_entity.type
_entity.pdbx_description
1 polymer ?
#
loop_
_entity_poly.entity_id
_entity_poly.type
_entity_poly.pdbx_seq_one_letter_code
_entity_poly.pdbx_strand_id
1 'polypeptide(L)'
;MQEYTFALKIGEDYLISPMEINPNKTLFSYCDIESAQELSLLKKTNFIEAIKKDYEKFSLNKPKPLGAIFNDCILRRLHNKEHLNQIHFNDFPIVGFSSFGEIYGVGIAKSLVAIFFYEVENFNDFKPRYLKTFIQKYSDFKYYYLNIRAQKLEMTNEINKIILNQLKQNTSEIDKNTSIFKEIFEELENIRRSLTTISESFTNFTNYLEYNLYQSEEKMNLEK
;
A
#
# COMPACT_ATOMS: atom_id res chain seq x y z
N MET A 1 -23.39 4.54 -13.34
CA MET A 1 -22.28 5.50 -13.55
C MET A 1 -21.78 5.96 -12.18
N GLN A 2 -20.48 5.90 -11.88
CA GLN A 2 -19.99 6.31 -10.56
C GLN A 2 -20.24 7.80 -10.34
N GLU A 3 -20.97 8.14 -9.28
CA GLU A 3 -21.28 9.53 -8.89
C GLU A 3 -20.10 10.23 -8.23
N TYR A 4 -19.16 9.46 -7.68
CA TYR A 4 -18.00 9.95 -6.93
C TYR A 4 -16.69 9.56 -7.61
N THR A 5 -15.64 10.30 -7.31
CA THR A 5 -14.26 10.02 -7.71
C THR A 5 -13.30 10.41 -6.61
N PHE A 6 -12.10 9.85 -6.63
CA PHE A 6 -11.05 10.23 -5.68
C PHE A 6 -10.13 11.29 -6.28
N ALA A 7 -9.54 12.09 -5.41
CA ALA A 7 -8.57 13.10 -5.78
C ALA A 7 -7.51 13.28 -4.70
N LEU A 8 -6.34 13.75 -5.12
CA LEU A 8 -5.28 14.23 -4.25
C LEU A 8 -5.49 15.71 -4.00
N LYS A 9 -5.43 16.13 -2.73
CA LYS A 9 -5.44 17.55 -2.38
C LYS A 9 -4.00 18.06 -2.28
N ILE A 10 -3.64 19.03 -3.12
CA ILE A 10 -2.32 19.67 -3.13
C ILE A 10 -2.53 21.19 -3.10
N GLY A 11 -2.21 21.82 -1.97
CA GLY A 11 -2.60 23.20 -1.72
C GLY A 11 -4.12 23.37 -1.79
N GLU A 12 -4.58 24.26 -2.64
CA GLU A 12 -6.01 24.50 -2.90
C GLU A 12 -6.58 23.70 -4.07
N ASP A 13 -5.74 22.94 -4.79
CA ASP A 13 -6.14 22.18 -5.97
C ASP A 13 -6.50 20.71 -5.61
N TYR A 14 -7.53 20.18 -6.27
CA TYR A 14 -7.89 18.77 -6.24
C TYR A 14 -7.53 18.11 -7.56
N LEU A 15 -6.55 17.21 -7.53
CA LEU A 15 -6.05 16.51 -8.70
C LEU A 15 -6.69 15.11 -8.76
N ILE A 16 -7.47 14.85 -9.81
CA ILE A 16 -8.27 13.64 -9.90
C ILE A 16 -7.38 12.41 -10.06
N SER A 17 -7.53 11.47 -9.14
CA SER A 17 -6.96 10.12 -9.18
C SER A 17 -8.10 9.10 -9.28
N PRO A 18 -8.56 8.79 -10.49
CA PRO A 18 -9.76 7.99 -10.67
C PRO A 18 -9.52 6.55 -10.25
N MET A 19 -10.52 5.99 -9.56
CA MET A 19 -10.55 4.60 -9.18
C MET A 19 -11.79 3.92 -9.72
N GLU A 20 -11.69 2.64 -9.99
CA GLU A 20 -12.80 1.78 -10.39
C GLU A 20 -12.81 0.49 -9.57
N ILE A 21 -14.01 -0.05 -9.39
CA ILE A 21 -14.19 -1.36 -8.77
C ILE A 21 -14.21 -2.38 -9.90
N ASN A 22 -13.25 -3.29 -9.88
CA ASN A 22 -13.19 -4.38 -10.86
C ASN A 22 -14.26 -5.46 -10.56
N PRO A 23 -14.51 -6.42 -11.48
CA PRO A 23 -15.46 -7.51 -11.25
C PRO A 23 -15.21 -8.33 -9.97
N ASN A 24 -13.97 -8.40 -9.50
CA ASN A 24 -13.58 -9.10 -8.28
C ASN A 24 -13.81 -8.27 -7.00
N LYS A 25 -14.52 -7.13 -7.10
CA LYS A 25 -14.77 -6.18 -6.00
C LYS A 25 -13.50 -5.56 -5.41
N THR A 26 -12.41 -5.53 -6.16
CA THR A 26 -11.17 -4.86 -5.78
C THR A 26 -11.17 -3.44 -6.31
N LEU A 27 -10.71 -2.50 -5.50
CA LEU A 27 -10.54 -1.11 -5.93
C LEU A 27 -9.26 -1.01 -6.76
N PHE A 28 -9.39 -0.48 -7.97
CA PHE A 28 -8.29 -0.28 -8.92
C PHE A 28 -8.11 1.22 -9.17
N SER A 29 -6.87 1.70 -9.11
CA SER A 29 -6.50 3.09 -9.45
C SER A 29 -5.83 3.16 -10.81
N TYR A 30 -6.16 4.20 -11.58
CA TYR A 30 -5.50 4.53 -12.85
C TYR A 30 -4.21 5.35 -12.68
N CYS A 31 -3.97 5.87 -11.47
CA CYS A 31 -2.76 6.59 -11.11
C CYS A 31 -2.06 5.88 -9.96
N ASP A 32 -0.75 6.03 -9.87
CA ASP A 32 0.01 5.51 -8.74
C ASP A 32 -0.45 6.18 -7.45
N ILE A 33 -0.73 5.35 -6.45
CA ILE A 33 -1.09 5.79 -5.11
C ILE A 33 -0.03 5.24 -4.15
N GLU A 34 0.59 6.15 -3.44
CA GLU A 34 1.59 5.82 -2.45
C GLU A 34 0.95 5.38 -1.13
N SER A 35 1.63 4.51 -0.40
CA SER A 35 1.20 4.13 0.95
C SER A 35 1.11 5.37 1.85
N ALA A 36 0.11 5.42 2.71
CA ALA A 36 -0.22 6.56 3.58
C ALA A 36 -0.66 7.86 2.87
N GLN A 37 -0.95 7.80 1.57
CA GLN A 37 -1.47 8.94 0.83
C GLN A 37 -2.95 9.16 1.12
N GLU A 38 -3.32 10.37 1.56
CA GLU A 38 -4.72 10.74 1.79
C GLU A 38 -5.43 11.06 0.48
N LEU A 39 -6.63 10.51 0.33
CA LEU A 39 -7.48 10.74 -0.83
C LEU A 39 -8.77 11.45 -0.40
N SER A 40 -9.13 12.48 -1.13
CA SER A 40 -10.40 13.17 -0.98
C SER A 40 -11.47 12.54 -1.87
N LEU A 41 -12.66 12.31 -1.34
CA LEU A 41 -13.81 11.84 -2.12
C LEU A 41 -14.57 13.05 -2.68
N LEU A 42 -14.63 13.13 -4.01
CA LEU A 42 -15.30 14.22 -4.72
C LEU A 42 -16.57 13.74 -5.42
N LYS A 43 -17.61 14.57 -5.43
CA LYS A 43 -18.83 14.34 -6.19
C LYS A 43 -18.67 14.95 -7.58
N LYS A 44 -19.11 14.21 -8.61
CA LYS A 44 -19.13 14.70 -10.00
C LYS A 44 -20.13 15.86 -10.13
N THR A 45 -19.73 16.85 -10.90
CA THR A 45 -20.58 17.99 -11.29
C THR A 45 -20.97 17.87 -12.76
N ASN A 46 -21.77 18.81 -13.27
CA ASN A 46 -22.08 18.88 -14.68
C ASN A 46 -20.81 19.13 -15.49
N PHE A 47 -20.53 18.23 -16.44
CA PHE A 47 -19.31 18.24 -17.24
C PHE A 47 -19.15 19.51 -18.08
N ILE A 48 -20.22 19.94 -18.75
CA ILE A 48 -20.21 21.10 -19.65
C ILE A 48 -20.09 22.41 -18.86
N GLU A 49 -20.85 22.54 -17.79
CA GLU A 49 -20.82 23.71 -16.92
C GLU A 49 -19.43 23.87 -16.25
N ALA A 50 -18.83 22.76 -15.82
CA ALA A 50 -17.49 22.78 -15.24
C ALA A 50 -16.44 23.31 -16.24
N ILE A 51 -16.45 22.82 -17.47
CA ILE A 51 -15.53 23.28 -18.53
C ILE A 51 -15.72 24.76 -18.81
N LYS A 52 -16.97 25.21 -18.99
CA LYS A 52 -17.28 26.62 -19.26
C LYS A 52 -16.77 27.52 -18.13
N LYS A 53 -17.09 27.18 -16.90
CA LYS A 53 -16.66 27.92 -15.70
C LYS A 53 -15.14 27.97 -15.57
N ASP A 54 -14.45 26.86 -15.83
CA ASP A 54 -12.99 26.82 -15.74
C ASP A 54 -12.35 27.64 -16.86
N TYR A 55 -12.90 27.59 -18.07
CA TYR A 55 -12.42 28.42 -19.18
C TYR A 55 -12.69 29.90 -18.94
N GLU A 56 -13.87 30.29 -18.49
CA GLU A 56 -14.21 31.67 -18.14
C GLU A 56 -13.25 32.23 -17.07
N LYS A 57 -13.01 31.46 -16.01
CA LYS A 57 -12.04 31.80 -14.96
C LYS A 57 -10.61 31.92 -15.49
N PHE A 58 -10.24 31.03 -16.43
CA PHE A 58 -8.92 31.07 -17.04
C PHE A 58 -8.74 32.24 -17.98
N SER A 59 -9.76 32.57 -18.81
CA SER A 59 -9.72 33.65 -19.82
C SER A 59 -9.89 35.06 -19.24
N LEU A 60 -10.28 35.17 -17.96
CA LEU A 60 -10.48 36.44 -17.32
C LEU A 60 -9.23 37.37 -17.43
N ASN A 61 -9.40 38.57 -17.92
CA ASN A 61 -8.34 39.56 -18.14
C ASN A 61 -7.23 39.10 -19.13
N LYS A 62 -7.58 38.22 -20.08
CA LYS A 62 -6.70 37.82 -21.18
C LYS A 62 -7.29 38.25 -22.52
N PRO A 63 -6.45 38.54 -23.54
CA PRO A 63 -6.92 38.76 -24.88
C PRO A 63 -7.57 37.45 -25.43
N LYS A 64 -8.24 37.58 -26.57
CA LYS A 64 -8.75 36.39 -27.29
C LYS A 64 -7.61 35.52 -27.76
N PRO A 65 -7.64 34.19 -27.53
CA PRO A 65 -6.61 33.28 -28.04
C PRO A 65 -6.59 33.25 -29.58
N LEU A 66 -5.42 33.16 -30.16
CA LEU A 66 -5.22 32.85 -31.57
C LEU A 66 -5.52 31.37 -31.88
N GLY A 67 -5.29 30.51 -30.93
CA GLY A 67 -5.53 29.06 -31.05
C GLY A 67 -5.14 28.34 -29.77
N ALA A 68 -5.44 27.03 -29.71
CA ALA A 68 -5.06 26.19 -28.57
C ALA A 68 -4.67 24.77 -29.00
N ILE A 69 -3.81 24.15 -28.19
CA ILE A 69 -3.52 22.70 -28.26
C ILE A 69 -4.10 22.07 -27.01
N PHE A 70 -4.95 21.07 -27.21
CA PHE A 70 -5.58 20.30 -26.14
C PHE A 70 -4.96 18.91 -26.03
N ASN A 71 -4.58 18.51 -24.83
CA ASN A 71 -4.30 17.15 -24.45
C ASN A 71 -5.44 16.70 -23.54
N ASP A 72 -6.32 15.83 -24.05
CA ASP A 72 -7.56 15.44 -23.39
C ASP A 72 -7.49 13.94 -23.01
N CYS A 73 -7.57 13.63 -21.75
CA CYS A 73 -7.51 12.26 -21.25
C CYS A 73 -8.60 11.40 -21.88
N ILE A 74 -8.22 10.23 -22.42
CA ILE A 74 -9.15 9.29 -23.07
C ILE A 74 -10.28 8.87 -22.13
N LEU A 75 -10.00 8.65 -20.85
CA LEU A 75 -11.01 8.28 -19.86
C LEU A 75 -12.05 9.40 -19.67
N ARG A 76 -11.61 10.67 -19.68
CA ARG A 76 -12.51 11.82 -19.64
C ARG A 76 -13.42 11.84 -20.86
N ARG A 77 -12.91 11.60 -22.06
CA ARG A 77 -13.67 11.54 -23.31
C ARG A 77 -14.67 10.38 -23.33
N LEU A 78 -14.23 9.17 -22.96
CA LEU A 78 -15.08 7.99 -22.95
C LEU A 78 -16.24 8.11 -21.95
N HIS A 79 -15.98 8.65 -20.77
CA HIS A 79 -17.03 8.83 -19.75
C HIS A 79 -18.02 9.95 -20.05
N ASN A 80 -17.70 10.85 -20.99
CA ASN A 80 -18.54 11.98 -21.37
C ASN A 80 -18.84 12.00 -22.89
N LYS A 81 -18.77 10.86 -23.55
CA LYS A 81 -18.89 10.73 -25.01
C LYS A 81 -20.13 11.43 -25.56
N GLU A 82 -21.27 11.34 -24.89
CA GLU A 82 -22.54 11.93 -25.29
C GLU A 82 -22.55 13.47 -25.22
N HIS A 83 -21.64 14.05 -24.45
CA HIS A 83 -21.56 15.48 -24.20
C HIS A 83 -20.42 16.18 -24.95
N LEU A 84 -19.52 15.44 -25.59
CA LEU A 84 -18.34 16.03 -26.24
C LEU A 84 -18.72 17.04 -27.32
N ASN A 85 -19.79 16.79 -28.07
CA ASN A 85 -20.29 17.67 -29.14
C ASN A 85 -20.89 18.98 -28.62
N GLN A 86 -21.08 19.11 -27.30
CA GLN A 86 -21.61 20.33 -26.67
C GLN A 86 -20.47 21.25 -26.17
N ILE A 87 -19.21 20.81 -26.29
CA ILE A 87 -18.04 21.62 -25.94
C ILE A 87 -17.68 22.43 -27.18
N HIS A 88 -18.02 23.70 -27.16
CA HIS A 88 -17.70 24.63 -28.24
C HIS A 88 -16.82 25.75 -27.70
N PHE A 89 -15.64 25.87 -28.29
CA PHE A 89 -14.76 27.04 -28.19
C PHE A 89 -14.77 27.74 -29.57
N ASN A 90 -15.89 28.38 -29.89
CA ASN A 90 -16.18 28.81 -31.27
C ASN A 90 -15.30 29.96 -31.75
N ASP A 91 -14.47 30.53 -30.90
CA ASP A 91 -13.80 31.76 -31.20
C ASP A 91 -12.37 31.64 -31.72
N PHE A 92 -11.81 30.43 -31.70
CA PHE A 92 -10.43 30.16 -32.13
C PHE A 92 -10.23 28.67 -32.53
N PRO A 93 -9.25 28.38 -33.41
CA PRO A 93 -8.94 27.02 -33.79
C PRO A 93 -8.34 26.20 -32.65
N ILE A 94 -8.76 24.94 -32.54
CA ILE A 94 -8.27 23.99 -31.56
C ILE A 94 -7.77 22.75 -32.28
N VAL A 95 -6.57 22.31 -31.93
CA VAL A 95 -6.00 21.02 -32.32
C VAL A 95 -5.62 20.26 -31.08
N GLY A 96 -5.46 18.95 -31.16
CA GLY A 96 -5.04 18.20 -30.01
C GLY A 96 -5.07 16.69 -30.22
N PHE A 97 -4.84 15.99 -29.14
CA PHE A 97 -4.80 14.53 -29.09
C PHE A 97 -5.37 14.02 -27.77
N SER A 98 -5.64 12.73 -27.71
CA SER A 98 -6.04 12.06 -26.48
C SER A 98 -4.85 11.30 -25.90
N SER A 99 -4.67 11.40 -24.57
CA SER A 99 -3.67 10.67 -23.78
C SER A 99 -4.35 9.71 -22.82
N PHE A 100 -3.56 8.81 -22.23
CA PHE A 100 -4.04 7.91 -21.18
C PHE A 100 -3.99 8.54 -19.77
N GLY A 101 -3.39 9.71 -19.64
CA GLY A 101 -3.25 10.48 -18.41
C GLY A 101 -2.30 11.65 -18.64
N GLU A 102 -2.26 12.56 -17.69
CA GLU A 102 -1.44 13.75 -17.72
C GLU A 102 -0.56 13.81 -16.48
N ILE A 103 0.52 14.61 -16.54
CA ILE A 103 1.39 14.90 -15.41
C ILE A 103 1.25 16.38 -15.06
N TYR A 104 0.84 16.64 -13.82
CA TYR A 104 0.78 17.97 -13.24
C TYR A 104 1.44 17.97 -11.85
N GLY A 105 2.76 17.79 -11.83
CA GLY A 105 3.52 17.52 -10.62
C GLY A 105 3.30 16.10 -10.05
N VAL A 106 2.10 15.54 -10.20
CA VAL A 106 1.72 14.14 -9.96
C VAL A 106 1.00 13.60 -11.18
N GLY A 107 0.89 12.27 -11.30
CA GLY A 107 0.04 11.63 -12.31
C GLY A 107 -1.43 11.92 -12.02
N ILE A 108 -2.16 12.39 -13.03
CA ILE A 108 -3.59 12.65 -12.99
C ILE A 108 -4.28 12.00 -14.18
N ALA A 109 -5.57 11.73 -14.05
CA ALA A 109 -6.37 11.24 -15.16
C ALA A 109 -7.78 11.88 -15.14
N LYS A 110 -8.54 11.69 -16.20
CA LYS A 110 -9.84 12.36 -16.44
C LYS A 110 -9.74 13.90 -16.49
N SER A 111 -8.59 14.42 -16.90
CA SER A 111 -8.26 15.84 -16.99
C SER A 111 -8.17 16.31 -18.44
N LEU A 112 -8.17 17.63 -18.61
CA LEU A 112 -7.86 18.33 -19.85
C LEU A 112 -6.74 19.31 -19.58
N VAL A 113 -5.62 19.14 -20.26
CA VAL A 113 -4.53 20.10 -20.25
C VAL A 113 -4.55 20.88 -21.56
N ALA A 114 -4.46 22.20 -21.49
CA ALA A 114 -4.52 23.07 -22.65
C ALA A 114 -3.40 24.10 -22.67
N ILE A 115 -2.86 24.34 -23.87
CA ILE A 115 -1.93 25.42 -24.16
C ILE A 115 -2.65 26.40 -25.08
N PHE A 116 -2.76 27.64 -24.68
CA PHE A 116 -3.36 28.72 -25.45
C PHE A 116 -2.31 29.67 -26.00
N PHE A 117 -2.46 30.07 -27.24
CA PHE A 117 -1.58 31.01 -27.92
C PHE A 117 -2.28 32.37 -28.00
N TYR A 118 -1.55 33.41 -27.63
CA TYR A 118 -2.04 34.78 -27.60
C TYR A 118 -1.12 35.68 -28.40
N GLU A 119 -1.68 36.66 -29.11
CA GLU A 119 -0.95 37.80 -29.62
C GLU A 119 -0.90 38.90 -28.54
N VAL A 120 0.28 39.40 -28.28
CA VAL A 120 0.50 40.46 -27.32
C VAL A 120 1.42 41.52 -27.93
N GLU A 121 1.01 42.78 -27.90
CA GLU A 121 1.82 43.91 -28.41
C GLU A 121 3.04 44.12 -27.53
N ASN A 122 2.89 44.01 -26.24
CA ASN A 122 3.96 44.14 -25.27
C ASN A 122 3.91 42.99 -24.25
N PHE A 123 4.98 42.23 -24.21
CA PHE A 123 5.07 41.07 -23.31
C PHE A 123 4.95 41.47 -21.82
N ASN A 124 5.36 42.67 -21.46
CA ASN A 124 5.28 43.13 -20.07
C ASN A 124 3.84 43.38 -19.59
N ASP A 125 2.90 43.61 -20.52
CA ASP A 125 1.50 43.85 -20.19
C ASP A 125 0.74 42.52 -19.97
N PHE A 126 1.28 41.43 -20.52
CA PHE A 126 0.71 40.09 -20.37
C PHE A 126 1.41 39.32 -19.23
N LYS A 127 0.76 39.31 -18.06
CA LYS A 127 1.24 38.54 -16.90
C LYS A 127 0.36 37.30 -16.69
N PRO A 128 0.71 36.12 -17.26
CA PRO A 128 -0.07 34.91 -17.08
C PRO A 128 -0.18 34.57 -15.60
N ARG A 129 -1.35 34.12 -15.17
CA ARG A 129 -1.64 33.74 -13.78
C ARG A 129 -0.62 32.72 -13.26
N TYR A 130 -0.18 31.80 -14.13
CA TYR A 130 0.83 30.80 -13.80
C TYR A 130 2.11 31.41 -13.22
N LEU A 131 2.65 32.47 -13.83
CA LEU A 131 3.86 33.11 -13.32
C LEU A 131 3.65 33.73 -11.94
N LYS A 132 2.45 34.25 -11.66
CA LYS A 132 2.11 34.83 -10.35
C LYS A 132 1.96 33.78 -9.26
N THR A 133 1.53 32.58 -9.61
CA THR A 133 1.23 31.49 -8.65
C THR A 133 2.28 30.39 -8.64
N PHE A 134 3.30 30.47 -9.50
CA PHE A 134 4.31 29.41 -9.67
C PHE A 134 5.01 29.06 -8.35
N ILE A 135 5.50 30.07 -7.63
CA ILE A 135 6.22 29.86 -6.37
C ILE A 135 5.34 29.15 -5.35
N GLN A 136 4.07 29.59 -5.24
CA GLN A 136 3.11 28.97 -4.33
C GLN A 136 2.85 27.51 -4.72
N LYS A 137 2.53 27.26 -5.99
CA LYS A 137 2.27 25.89 -6.46
C LYS A 137 3.48 24.98 -6.31
N TYR A 138 4.69 25.47 -6.59
CA TYR A 138 5.92 24.72 -6.36
C TYR A 138 6.10 24.38 -4.87
N SER A 139 5.82 25.33 -3.98
CA SER A 139 5.87 25.13 -2.54
C SER A 139 4.84 24.09 -2.09
N ASP A 140 3.60 24.15 -2.61
CA ASP A 140 2.52 23.21 -2.30
C ASP A 140 2.90 21.77 -2.70
N PHE A 141 3.44 21.57 -3.90
CA PHE A 141 3.95 20.26 -4.33
C PHE A 141 5.11 19.77 -3.48
N LYS A 142 6.07 20.64 -3.17
CA LYS A 142 7.20 20.29 -2.31
C LYS A 142 6.72 19.85 -0.92
N TYR A 143 5.80 20.60 -0.33
CA TYR A 143 5.22 20.27 0.97
C TYR A 143 4.47 18.94 0.92
N TYR A 144 3.66 18.72 -0.11
CA TYR A 144 2.94 17.49 -0.34
C TYR A 144 3.88 16.27 -0.35
N TYR A 145 4.96 16.30 -1.13
CA TYR A 145 5.91 15.20 -1.19
C TYR A 145 6.69 14.98 0.12
N LEU A 146 7.02 16.05 0.82
CA LEU A 146 7.67 15.93 2.14
C LEU A 146 6.73 15.30 3.15
N ASN A 147 5.46 15.67 3.12
CA ASN A 147 4.44 15.12 4.02
C ASN A 147 4.22 13.62 3.79
N ILE A 148 4.09 13.18 2.53
CA ILE A 148 3.99 11.75 2.20
C ILE A 148 5.20 10.98 2.72
N ARG A 149 6.41 11.51 2.57
CA ARG A 149 7.62 10.86 3.07
C ARG A 149 7.61 10.74 4.59
N ALA A 150 7.17 11.78 5.29
CA ALA A 150 7.03 11.77 6.75
C ALA A 150 6.01 10.73 7.21
N GLN A 151 4.83 10.69 6.59
CA GLN A 151 3.79 9.70 6.88
C GLN A 151 4.25 8.26 6.61
N LYS A 152 4.97 8.01 5.52
CA LYS A 152 5.58 6.70 5.23
C LYS A 152 6.56 6.27 6.32
N LEU A 153 7.39 7.19 6.77
CA LEU A 153 8.37 6.91 7.83
C LEU A 153 7.67 6.57 9.15
N GLU A 154 6.65 7.33 9.51
CA GLU A 154 5.83 7.09 10.70
C GLU A 154 5.15 5.71 10.64
N MET A 155 4.49 5.38 9.54
CA MET A 155 3.88 4.07 9.32
C MET A 155 4.91 2.94 9.41
N THR A 156 6.10 3.11 8.82
CA THR A 156 7.18 2.12 8.89
C THR A 156 7.63 1.92 10.34
N ASN A 157 7.76 3.00 11.11
CA ASN A 157 8.13 2.93 12.52
C ASN A 157 7.07 2.20 13.36
N GLU A 158 5.79 2.42 13.11
CA GLU A 158 4.71 1.69 13.80
C GLU A 158 4.74 0.19 13.45
N ILE A 159 4.93 -0.17 12.20
CA ILE A 159 5.08 -1.58 11.79
C ILE A 159 6.30 -2.22 12.49
N ASN A 160 7.43 -1.53 12.52
CA ASN A 160 8.64 -2.01 13.20
C ASN A 160 8.39 -2.22 14.70
N LYS A 161 7.65 -1.35 15.38
CA LYS A 161 7.26 -1.54 16.80
C LYS A 161 6.43 -2.81 16.99
N ILE A 162 5.45 -3.06 16.10
CA ILE A 162 4.62 -4.27 16.14
C ILE A 162 5.49 -5.52 15.98
N ILE A 163 6.37 -5.54 14.97
CA ILE A 163 7.30 -6.66 14.72
C ILE A 163 8.20 -6.90 15.94
N LEU A 164 8.79 -5.85 16.52
CA LEU A 164 9.64 -5.99 17.69
C LEU A 164 8.90 -6.54 18.91
N ASN A 165 7.65 -6.15 19.10
CA ASN A 165 6.82 -6.69 20.19
C ASN A 165 6.51 -8.18 19.95
N GLN A 166 6.19 -8.59 18.74
CA GLN A 166 5.97 -10.00 18.40
C GLN A 166 7.25 -10.82 18.58
N LEU A 167 8.41 -10.31 18.16
CA LEU A 167 9.69 -10.98 18.37
C LEU A 167 9.99 -11.18 19.85
N LYS A 168 9.74 -10.18 20.71
CA LYS A 168 9.92 -10.30 22.17
C LYS A 168 9.01 -11.37 22.77
N GLN A 169 7.74 -11.44 22.34
CA GLN A 169 6.81 -12.48 22.79
C GLN A 169 7.29 -13.87 22.38
N ASN A 170 7.65 -14.05 21.12
CA ASN A 170 8.15 -15.34 20.61
C ASN A 170 9.44 -15.77 21.35
N THR A 171 10.36 -14.85 21.61
CA THR A 171 11.58 -15.15 22.38
C THR A 171 11.22 -15.62 23.78
N SER A 172 10.29 -14.95 24.46
CA SER A 172 9.84 -15.37 25.80
C SER A 172 9.18 -16.75 25.79
N GLU A 173 8.43 -17.12 24.76
CA GLU A 173 7.84 -18.47 24.60
C GLU A 173 8.91 -19.53 24.34
N ILE A 174 9.92 -19.21 23.52
CA ILE A 174 11.06 -20.11 23.28
C ILE A 174 11.83 -20.37 24.57
N ASP A 175 12.07 -19.34 25.39
CA ASP A 175 12.75 -19.48 26.67
C ASP A 175 11.98 -20.38 27.64
N LYS A 176 10.65 -20.22 27.72
CA LYS A 176 9.79 -21.10 28.53
C LYS A 176 9.84 -22.54 28.03
N ASN A 177 9.72 -22.77 26.73
CA ASN A 177 9.79 -24.10 26.16
C ASN A 177 11.15 -24.75 26.41
N THR A 178 12.23 -23.98 26.30
CA THR A 178 13.59 -24.46 26.61
C THR A 178 13.72 -24.90 28.07
N SER A 179 13.10 -24.18 29.01
CA SER A 179 13.06 -24.56 30.43
C SER A 179 12.32 -25.89 30.63
N ILE A 180 11.13 -26.03 30.02
CA ILE A 180 10.34 -27.27 30.08
C ILE A 180 11.12 -28.46 29.50
N PHE A 181 11.80 -28.27 28.37
CA PHE A 181 12.64 -29.33 27.79
C PHE A 181 13.77 -29.78 28.72
N LYS A 182 14.40 -28.86 29.45
CA LYS A 182 15.40 -29.22 30.45
C LYS A 182 14.82 -30.06 31.57
N GLU A 183 13.67 -29.68 32.11
CA GLU A 183 12.97 -30.45 33.15
C GLU A 183 12.62 -31.86 32.67
N ILE A 184 12.03 -31.99 31.49
CA ILE A 184 11.72 -33.29 30.88
C ILE A 184 13.00 -34.12 30.72
N PHE A 185 14.09 -33.53 30.28
CA PHE A 185 15.35 -34.24 30.10
C PHE A 185 15.93 -34.78 31.40
N GLU A 186 15.84 -33.99 32.48
CA GLU A 186 16.25 -34.44 33.82
C GLU A 186 15.38 -35.58 34.33
N GLU A 187 14.07 -35.54 34.14
CA GLU A 187 13.16 -36.64 34.50
C GLU A 187 13.45 -37.89 33.69
N LEU A 188 13.67 -37.79 32.38
CA LEU A 188 14.04 -38.95 31.55
C LEU A 188 15.36 -39.57 32.02
N GLU A 189 16.34 -38.78 32.41
CA GLU A 189 17.61 -39.31 32.91
C GLU A 189 17.42 -40.03 34.25
N ASN A 190 16.53 -39.56 35.11
CA ASN A 190 16.19 -40.22 36.39
C ASN A 190 15.45 -41.58 36.11
N ILE A 191 14.51 -41.60 35.18
CA ILE A 191 13.83 -42.83 34.78
C ILE A 191 14.85 -43.83 34.21
N ARG A 192 15.76 -43.40 33.36
CA ARG A 192 16.84 -44.25 32.81
C ARG A 192 17.67 -44.87 33.91
N ARG A 193 18.10 -44.12 34.93
CA ARG A 193 18.86 -44.64 36.09
C ARG A 193 18.04 -45.67 36.85
N SER A 194 16.76 -45.39 37.11
CA SER A 194 15.87 -46.33 37.80
C SER A 194 15.70 -47.64 37.03
N LEU A 195 15.53 -47.60 35.72
CA LEU A 195 15.45 -48.75 34.85
C LEU A 195 16.75 -49.58 34.87
N THR A 196 17.90 -48.93 34.86
CA THR A 196 19.19 -49.60 34.99
C THR A 196 19.29 -50.39 36.32
N THR A 197 18.92 -49.76 37.44
CA THR A 197 18.90 -50.39 38.76
C THR A 197 17.92 -51.60 38.81
N ILE A 198 16.74 -51.46 38.23
CA ILE A 198 15.78 -52.57 38.11
C ILE A 198 16.35 -53.70 37.28
N SER A 199 16.97 -53.41 36.15
CA SER A 199 17.60 -54.39 35.27
C SER A 199 18.72 -55.18 36.00
N GLU A 200 19.58 -54.47 36.75
CA GLU A 200 20.63 -55.08 37.57
C GLU A 200 20.03 -55.98 38.67
N SER A 201 18.98 -55.50 39.34
CA SER A 201 18.28 -56.29 40.37
C SER A 201 17.64 -57.53 39.79
N PHE A 202 17.05 -57.42 38.61
CA PHE A 202 16.45 -58.56 37.91
C PHE A 202 17.53 -59.59 37.49
N THR A 203 18.67 -59.15 36.99
CA THR A 203 19.79 -60.02 36.65
C THR A 203 20.32 -60.76 37.88
N ASN A 204 20.47 -60.06 39.00
CA ASN A 204 20.88 -60.68 40.24
C ASN A 204 19.88 -61.71 40.77
N PHE A 205 18.58 -61.42 40.63
CA PHE A 205 17.52 -62.37 41.01
C PHE A 205 17.52 -63.61 40.08
N THR A 206 17.70 -63.48 38.80
CA THR A 206 17.81 -64.58 37.84
C THR A 206 19.01 -65.46 38.18
N ASN A 207 20.17 -64.89 38.41
CA ASN A 207 21.38 -65.64 38.83
C ASN A 207 21.16 -66.41 40.16
N TYR A 208 20.44 -65.79 41.12
CA TYR A 208 20.08 -66.43 42.36
C TYR A 208 19.15 -67.62 42.16
N LEU A 209 18.16 -67.52 41.30
CA LEU A 209 17.27 -68.65 40.96
C LEU A 209 18.02 -69.81 40.26
N GLU A 210 18.88 -69.48 39.31
CA GLU A 210 19.71 -70.46 38.61
C GLU A 210 20.63 -71.24 39.59
N TYR A 211 21.25 -70.52 40.50
CA TYR A 211 22.08 -71.11 41.53
C TYR A 211 21.28 -72.07 42.41
N ASN A 212 20.09 -71.67 42.87
CA ASN A 212 19.25 -72.50 43.73
C ASN A 212 18.71 -73.78 42.98
N LEU A 213 18.36 -73.64 41.70
CA LEU A 213 17.97 -74.73 40.86
C LEU A 213 19.11 -75.75 40.70
N TYR A 214 20.30 -75.27 40.42
CA TYR A 214 21.49 -76.09 40.32
C TYR A 214 21.76 -76.87 41.66
N GLN A 215 21.69 -76.25 42.80
CA GLN A 215 21.85 -76.83 44.10
C GLN A 215 20.77 -77.93 44.39
N SER A 216 19.53 -77.69 43.96
CA SER A 216 18.44 -78.61 44.13
C SER A 216 18.58 -79.90 43.24
N GLU A 217 19.05 -79.70 42.01
CA GLU A 217 19.37 -80.80 41.08
C GLU A 217 20.54 -81.67 41.59
N GLU A 218 21.57 -81.03 42.11
CA GLU A 218 22.72 -81.71 42.68
C GLU A 218 22.32 -82.53 43.90
N LYS A 219 21.47 -82.06 44.76
CA LYS A 219 20.89 -82.82 45.89
C LYS A 219 20.06 -84.02 45.45
N MET A 220 19.20 -83.86 44.44
CA MET A 220 18.40 -84.94 43.88
C MET A 220 19.24 -86.03 43.22
N ASN A 221 20.39 -85.69 42.65
CA ASN A 221 21.32 -86.66 42.05
C ASN A 221 22.17 -87.38 43.08
N LEU A 222 22.34 -86.90 44.32
CA LEU A 222 23.05 -87.55 45.43
C LEU A 222 22.16 -88.52 46.22
N GLU A 223 20.83 -88.38 46.06
CA GLU A 223 19.84 -89.29 46.72
C GLU A 223 19.41 -90.44 45.85
N LYS A 224 19.96 -90.61 44.68
CA LYS A 224 19.80 -91.78 43.77
C LYS A 224 21.00 -92.66 43.83
#